data_3559de2f99b9d9f4760505bb1dc6adb3
#
_entry.id   3559de2f99b9d9f4760505bb1dc6adb3
#
_cell.length_a   1.000
_cell.length_b   1.000
_cell.length_c   1.000
_cell.angle_alpha   90.00
_cell.angle_beta   90.00
_cell.angle_gamma   90.00
#
_symmetry.space_group_name_H-M   'P 1'
#
loop_
_entity.id
_entity.type
_entity.pdbx_description
1 polymer ?
#
loop_
_entity_poly.entity_id
_entity_poly.type
_entity_poly.pdbx_seq_one_letter_code
_entity_poly.pdbx_strand_id
1 'polypeptide(L)'
;TQLMELLKAEKRKQNKMTYRELLQNATQLLQSHPEKLALQWIIIDEVQDCDHLQMAFLEQLKRPETHLFAVGDPNQVIYSWRGSVFQIFPLLRMKYQARELSLPVNYRSTGTILEAAKRFLQNGAPLEGCREQGQKIVIKKHYDSFQEADYLAGRIRKLHQQGIAYGEIGIFYRLQSQSEILEKTLQRYGIPCQVSVKKSMQEIPVLHWFFYVLKSVCYPEDEASLMQALCDKQYGEGWT
;
A
#
# COMPACT_ATOMS: atom_id res chain seq x y z
N THR A 1 1.58 -5.17 27.22
CA THR A 1 0.51 -5.86 27.89
C THR A 1 -0.47 -4.88 28.52
N GLN A 2 -0.11 -4.08 29.55
CA GLN A 2 -1.03 -3.10 30.14
C GLN A 2 -1.48 -2.00 29.15
N LEU A 3 -0.57 -1.48 28.33
CA LEU A 3 -0.87 -0.52 27.27
C LEU A 3 -1.86 -1.09 26.23
N MET A 4 -1.71 -2.36 25.86
CA MET A 4 -2.64 -3.02 24.94
C MET A 4 -4.05 -3.16 25.51
N GLU A 5 -4.18 -3.43 26.81
CA GLU A 5 -5.50 -3.49 27.45
C GLU A 5 -6.15 -2.11 27.55
N LEU A 6 -5.39 -1.07 27.88
CA LEU A 6 -5.86 0.32 27.85
C LEU A 6 -6.33 0.73 26.45
N LEU A 7 -5.55 0.41 25.42
CA LEU A 7 -5.92 0.69 24.03
C LEU A 7 -7.21 -0.03 23.61
N LYS A 8 -7.37 -1.30 24.01
CA LYS A 8 -8.61 -2.04 23.75
C LYS A 8 -9.81 -1.43 24.47
N ALA A 9 -9.62 -1.04 25.74
CA ALA A 9 -10.69 -0.39 26.51
C ALA A 9 -11.11 0.94 25.86
N GLU A 10 -10.14 1.77 25.45
CA GLU A 10 -10.44 3.05 24.82
C GLU A 10 -11.11 2.89 23.45
N LYS A 11 -10.67 1.93 22.64
CA LYS A 11 -11.34 1.62 21.36
C LYS A 11 -12.80 1.19 21.57
N ARG A 12 -13.06 0.34 22.57
CA ARG A 12 -14.44 -0.06 22.93
C ARG A 12 -15.29 1.13 23.36
N LYS A 13 -14.75 2.01 24.20
CA LYS A 13 -15.42 3.23 24.65
C LYS A 13 -15.80 4.16 23.48
N GLN A 14 -14.91 4.26 22.49
CA GLN A 14 -15.13 5.07 21.30
C GLN A 14 -15.90 4.35 20.18
N ASN A 15 -16.30 3.10 20.39
CA ASN A 15 -16.90 2.22 19.38
C ASN A 15 -16.08 2.15 18.08
N LYS A 16 -14.75 2.02 18.22
CA LYS A 16 -13.80 1.95 17.12
C LYS A 16 -13.06 0.62 17.13
N MET A 17 -12.70 0.14 15.94
CA MET A 17 -11.87 -1.04 15.74
C MET A 17 -10.91 -0.84 14.57
N THR A 18 -9.80 -1.55 14.57
CA THR A 18 -8.89 -1.61 13.43
C THR A 18 -9.48 -2.51 12.33
N TYR A 19 -9.00 -2.35 11.09
CA TYR A 19 -9.39 -3.26 9.98
C TYR A 19 -9.12 -4.73 10.30
N ARG A 20 -8.03 -5.03 11.01
CA ARG A 20 -7.70 -6.39 11.43
C ARG A 20 -8.72 -6.93 12.43
N GLU A 21 -9.10 -6.15 13.43
CA GLU A 21 -10.14 -6.53 14.41
C GLU A 21 -11.50 -6.69 13.75
N LEU A 22 -11.83 -5.80 12.81
CA LEU A 22 -13.08 -5.89 12.05
C LEU A 22 -13.16 -7.24 11.31
N LEU A 23 -12.09 -7.62 10.61
CA LEU A 23 -12.05 -8.86 9.86
C LEU A 23 -12.06 -10.10 10.78
N GLN A 24 -11.35 -10.05 11.93
CA GLN A 24 -11.38 -11.12 12.94
C GLN A 24 -12.77 -11.30 13.53
N ASN A 25 -13.43 -10.20 13.92
CA ASN A 25 -14.77 -10.24 14.49
C ASN A 25 -15.80 -10.74 13.47
N ALA A 26 -15.69 -10.31 12.22
CA ALA A 26 -16.54 -10.78 11.13
C ALA A 26 -16.35 -12.30 10.88
N THR A 27 -15.11 -12.77 10.88
CA THR A 27 -14.80 -14.21 10.77
C THR A 27 -15.43 -15.01 11.90
N GLN A 28 -15.29 -14.57 13.16
CA GLN A 28 -15.87 -15.22 14.32
C GLN A 28 -17.40 -15.21 14.28
N LEU A 29 -18.00 -14.09 13.85
CA LEU A 29 -19.45 -13.98 13.71
C LEU A 29 -20.00 -15.00 12.68
N LEU A 30 -19.34 -15.14 11.55
CA LEU A 30 -19.72 -16.10 10.52
C LEU A 30 -19.50 -17.56 10.95
N GLN A 31 -18.49 -17.82 11.78
CA GLN A 31 -18.27 -19.15 12.36
C GLN A 31 -19.43 -19.55 13.30
N SER A 32 -19.88 -18.59 14.13
CA SER A 32 -20.98 -18.86 15.07
C SER A 32 -22.37 -18.79 14.45
N HIS A 33 -22.53 -18.09 13.34
CA HIS A 33 -23.81 -17.86 12.66
C HIS A 33 -23.64 -18.02 11.13
N PRO A 34 -23.32 -19.21 10.65
CA PRO A 34 -23.06 -19.43 9.24
C PRO A 34 -24.27 -19.12 8.35
N GLU A 35 -25.48 -19.24 8.88
CA GLU A 35 -26.74 -18.97 8.17
C GLU A 35 -26.97 -17.49 7.83
N LYS A 36 -26.30 -16.55 8.52
CA LYS A 36 -26.54 -15.10 8.36
C LYS A 36 -26.16 -14.54 6.98
N LEU A 37 -25.26 -15.21 6.29
CA LEU A 37 -24.80 -14.73 4.98
C LEU A 37 -24.67 -15.90 4.00
N ALA A 38 -25.58 -15.96 3.05
CA ALA A 38 -25.55 -16.92 1.94
C ALA A 38 -25.21 -16.16 0.64
N LEU A 39 -23.97 -16.32 0.17
CA LEU A 39 -23.52 -15.72 -1.07
C LEU A 39 -23.59 -16.72 -2.22
N GLN A 40 -24.12 -16.29 -3.36
CA GLN A 40 -24.05 -17.07 -4.59
C GLN A 40 -22.69 -16.93 -5.26
N TRP A 41 -22.12 -15.74 -5.22
CA TRP A 41 -20.84 -15.40 -5.83
C TRP A 41 -19.92 -14.68 -4.86
N ILE A 42 -18.65 -15.02 -4.90
CA ILE A 42 -17.54 -14.27 -4.27
C ILE A 42 -16.58 -13.90 -5.39
N ILE A 43 -16.35 -12.62 -5.56
CA ILE A 43 -15.41 -12.08 -6.55
C ILE A 43 -14.29 -11.38 -5.79
N ILE A 44 -13.03 -11.77 -6.06
CA ILE A 44 -11.85 -11.24 -5.41
C ILE A 44 -10.95 -10.68 -6.49
N ASP A 45 -10.63 -9.39 -6.36
CA ASP A 45 -9.59 -8.74 -7.16
C ASP A 45 -8.29 -8.65 -6.38
N GLU A 46 -7.14 -8.60 -7.09
CA GLU A 46 -5.79 -8.54 -6.52
C GLU A 46 -5.55 -9.64 -5.46
N VAL A 47 -5.99 -10.86 -5.77
CA VAL A 47 -5.97 -11.97 -4.82
C VAL A 47 -4.55 -12.30 -4.31
N GLN A 48 -3.50 -11.98 -5.07
CA GLN A 48 -2.10 -12.18 -4.67
C GLN A 48 -1.71 -11.38 -3.43
N ASP A 49 -2.45 -10.33 -3.09
CA ASP A 49 -2.18 -9.48 -1.91
C ASP A 49 -2.93 -9.94 -0.65
N CYS A 50 -3.77 -10.98 -0.77
CA CYS A 50 -4.52 -11.50 0.37
C CYS A 50 -3.61 -12.09 1.45
N ASP A 51 -3.84 -11.68 2.69
CA ASP A 51 -3.18 -12.25 3.87
C ASP A 51 -3.95 -13.47 4.44
N HIS A 52 -3.33 -14.15 5.42
CA HIS A 52 -3.93 -15.32 6.05
C HIS A 52 -5.28 -15.04 6.74
N LEU A 53 -5.48 -13.82 7.25
CA LEU A 53 -6.72 -13.45 7.91
C LEU A 53 -7.84 -13.24 6.90
N GLN A 54 -7.53 -12.62 5.76
CA GLN A 54 -8.46 -12.46 4.64
C GLN A 54 -8.84 -13.82 4.05
N MET A 55 -7.88 -14.74 3.95
CA MET A 55 -8.17 -16.10 3.52
C MET A 55 -9.05 -16.87 4.52
N ALA A 56 -8.81 -16.72 5.82
CA ALA A 56 -9.66 -17.30 6.86
C ALA A 56 -11.09 -16.76 6.80
N PHE A 57 -11.24 -15.46 6.53
CA PHE A 57 -12.56 -14.85 6.31
C PHE A 57 -13.24 -15.39 5.06
N LEU A 58 -12.52 -15.50 3.95
CA LEU A 58 -13.03 -16.12 2.70
C LEU A 58 -13.55 -17.53 2.94
N GLU A 59 -12.85 -18.32 3.75
CA GLU A 59 -13.25 -19.70 4.09
C GLU A 59 -14.60 -19.77 4.80
N GLN A 60 -14.93 -18.77 5.62
CA GLN A 60 -16.24 -18.70 6.27
C GLN A 60 -17.36 -18.26 5.32
N LEU A 61 -17.01 -17.50 4.28
CA LEU A 61 -17.97 -17.06 3.27
C LEU A 61 -18.26 -18.13 2.23
N LYS A 62 -17.26 -18.95 1.87
CA LYS A 62 -17.33 -19.94 0.81
C LYS A 62 -18.08 -21.19 1.27
N ARG A 63 -19.26 -21.40 0.71
CA ARG A 63 -20.05 -22.61 0.87
C ARG A 63 -19.93 -23.53 -0.37
N PRO A 64 -20.37 -24.80 -0.30
CA PRO A 64 -20.33 -25.69 -1.45
C PRO A 64 -20.99 -25.10 -2.70
N GLU A 65 -22.12 -24.44 -2.54
CA GLU A 65 -22.92 -23.82 -3.60
C GLU A 65 -22.41 -22.43 -4.03
N THR A 66 -21.51 -21.82 -3.27
CA THR A 66 -20.97 -20.49 -3.60
C THR A 66 -19.94 -20.59 -4.72
N HIS A 67 -20.11 -19.82 -5.76
CA HIS A 67 -19.12 -19.68 -6.84
C HIS A 67 -18.01 -18.70 -6.41
N LEU A 68 -16.76 -19.09 -6.65
CA LEU A 68 -15.59 -18.25 -6.37
C LEU A 68 -14.92 -17.86 -7.68
N PHE A 69 -14.74 -16.56 -7.87
CA PHE A 69 -13.99 -15.98 -8.98
C PHE A 69 -12.89 -15.08 -8.41
N ALA A 70 -11.63 -15.41 -8.66
CA ALA A 70 -10.49 -14.66 -8.16
C ALA A 70 -9.60 -14.20 -9.33
N VAL A 71 -9.23 -12.93 -9.30
CA VAL A 71 -8.35 -12.31 -10.29
C VAL A 71 -7.11 -11.79 -9.60
N GLY A 72 -5.97 -11.88 -10.28
CA GLY A 72 -4.72 -11.36 -9.76
C GLY A 72 -3.54 -11.71 -10.66
N ASP A 73 -2.37 -11.23 -10.29
CA ASP A 73 -1.13 -11.47 -11.01
C ASP A 73 -0.05 -12.01 -10.05
N PRO A 74 0.42 -13.24 -10.24
CA PRO A 74 1.46 -13.84 -9.37
C PRO A 74 2.79 -13.08 -9.43
N ASN A 75 3.02 -12.28 -10.47
CA ASN A 75 4.23 -11.49 -10.63
C ASN A 75 4.15 -10.11 -9.96
N GLN A 76 2.97 -9.72 -9.44
CA GLN A 76 2.75 -8.44 -8.78
C GLN A 76 2.69 -8.55 -7.24
N VAL A 77 3.22 -9.60 -6.65
CA VAL A 77 3.28 -9.79 -5.19
C VAL A 77 4.31 -8.85 -4.59
N ILE A 78 3.89 -7.63 -4.24
CA ILE A 78 4.74 -6.59 -3.65
C ILE A 78 4.53 -6.40 -2.14
N TYR A 79 3.54 -7.07 -1.56
CA TYR A 79 3.17 -6.97 -0.14
C TYR A 79 3.53 -8.22 0.69
N SER A 80 4.49 -9.02 0.25
CA SER A 80 4.96 -10.21 0.99
C SER A 80 5.36 -9.89 2.44
N TRP A 81 5.93 -8.71 2.69
CA TRP A 81 6.27 -8.22 4.03
C TRP A 81 5.06 -7.94 4.94
N ARG A 82 3.85 -7.81 4.37
CA ARG A 82 2.59 -7.71 5.14
C ARG A 82 1.96 -9.05 5.47
N GLY A 83 2.57 -10.16 5.01
CA GLY A 83 2.09 -11.52 5.26
C GLY A 83 1.12 -12.03 4.22
N SER A 84 1.24 -11.58 2.95
CA SER A 84 0.50 -12.18 1.84
C SER A 84 0.73 -13.69 1.80
N VAL A 85 -0.31 -14.44 1.45
CA VAL A 85 -0.23 -15.90 1.37
C VAL A 85 0.69 -16.31 0.24
N PHE A 86 1.77 -16.98 0.59
CA PHE A 86 2.70 -17.51 -0.40
C PHE A 86 1.99 -18.52 -1.33
N GLN A 87 2.19 -18.38 -2.63
CA GLN A 87 1.60 -19.26 -3.64
C GLN A 87 0.06 -19.38 -3.56
N ILE A 88 -0.62 -18.26 -3.43
CA ILE A 88 -2.08 -18.22 -3.29
C ILE A 88 -2.81 -18.89 -4.47
N PHE A 89 -2.33 -18.77 -5.72
CA PHE A 89 -2.94 -19.39 -6.90
C PHE A 89 -2.92 -20.92 -6.83
N PRO A 90 -1.78 -21.60 -6.56
CA PRO A 90 -1.75 -23.01 -6.27
C PRO A 90 -2.69 -23.42 -5.14
N LEU A 91 -2.74 -22.62 -4.05
CA LEU A 91 -3.64 -22.90 -2.92
C LEU A 91 -5.11 -22.87 -3.34
N LEU A 92 -5.54 -21.86 -4.10
CA LEU A 92 -6.92 -21.77 -4.59
C LEU A 92 -7.28 -22.92 -5.51
N ARG A 93 -6.36 -23.31 -6.40
CA ARG A 93 -6.53 -24.46 -7.29
C ARG A 93 -6.68 -25.75 -6.52
N MET A 94 -5.82 -26.01 -5.54
CA MET A 94 -5.86 -27.23 -4.74
C MET A 94 -7.08 -27.28 -3.82
N LYS A 95 -7.38 -26.20 -3.12
CA LYS A 95 -8.43 -26.16 -2.10
C LYS A 95 -9.83 -26.10 -2.67
N TYR A 96 -10.02 -25.33 -3.73
CA TYR A 96 -11.35 -25.10 -4.33
C TYR A 96 -11.52 -25.73 -5.70
N GLN A 97 -10.54 -26.53 -6.17
CA GLN A 97 -10.53 -27.12 -7.50
C GLN A 97 -10.74 -26.06 -8.61
N ALA A 98 -10.19 -24.87 -8.38
CA ALA A 98 -10.40 -23.75 -9.26
C ALA A 98 -9.76 -23.99 -10.64
N ARG A 99 -10.51 -23.67 -11.69
CA ARG A 99 -10.00 -23.65 -13.05
C ARG A 99 -9.18 -22.37 -13.25
N GLU A 100 -7.93 -22.53 -13.66
CA GLU A 100 -7.06 -21.41 -13.97
C GLU A 100 -7.27 -20.95 -15.43
N LEU A 101 -7.44 -19.64 -15.59
CA LEU A 101 -7.54 -18.98 -16.89
C LEU A 101 -6.49 -17.87 -16.93
N SER A 102 -5.80 -17.74 -18.06
CA SER A 102 -4.80 -16.68 -18.26
C SER A 102 -5.35 -15.59 -19.17
N LEU A 103 -5.02 -14.35 -18.88
CA LEU A 103 -5.27 -13.17 -19.71
C LEU A 103 -3.92 -12.63 -20.23
N PRO A 104 -3.39 -13.19 -21.33
CA PRO A 104 -2.02 -12.92 -21.78
C PRO A 104 -1.85 -11.56 -22.45
N VAL A 105 -2.95 -10.92 -22.90
CA VAL A 105 -2.88 -9.69 -23.68
C VAL A 105 -2.84 -8.47 -22.78
N ASN A 106 -1.76 -7.69 -22.91
CA ASN A 106 -1.59 -6.41 -22.22
C ASN A 106 -2.02 -5.25 -23.11
N TYR A 107 -3.05 -4.53 -22.71
CA TYR A 107 -3.59 -3.36 -23.40
C TYR A 107 -3.05 -2.02 -22.89
N ARG A 108 -2.27 -2.04 -21.80
CA ARG A 108 -1.79 -0.84 -21.10
C ARG A 108 -0.44 -0.35 -21.61
N SER A 109 0.52 -1.24 -21.69
CA SER A 109 1.92 -0.89 -21.88
C SER A 109 2.38 -1.01 -23.32
N THR A 110 3.35 -0.17 -23.71
CA THR A 110 3.98 -0.26 -25.02
C THR A 110 4.88 -1.50 -25.13
N GLY A 111 5.18 -1.93 -26.37
CA GLY A 111 6.01 -3.11 -26.61
C GLY A 111 7.36 -3.04 -25.93
N THR A 112 8.04 -1.89 -25.94
CA THR A 112 9.33 -1.68 -25.26
C THR A 112 9.26 -1.95 -23.77
N ILE A 113 8.19 -1.54 -23.08
CA ILE A 113 7.98 -1.81 -21.65
C ILE A 113 7.75 -3.30 -21.42
N LEU A 114 6.92 -3.93 -22.26
CA LEU A 114 6.62 -5.36 -22.14
C LEU A 114 7.85 -6.24 -22.39
N GLU A 115 8.70 -5.89 -23.34
CA GLU A 115 9.96 -6.59 -23.58
C GLU A 115 10.90 -6.50 -22.36
N ALA A 116 10.98 -5.34 -21.73
CA ALA A 116 11.75 -5.18 -20.50
C ALA A 116 11.16 -6.01 -19.35
N ALA A 117 9.84 -6.00 -19.19
CA ALA A 117 9.14 -6.80 -18.19
C ALA A 117 9.35 -8.31 -18.41
N LYS A 118 9.25 -8.79 -19.63
CA LYS A 118 9.52 -10.20 -19.98
C LYS A 118 10.94 -10.65 -19.56
N ARG A 119 11.94 -9.80 -19.82
CA ARG A 119 13.34 -10.10 -19.44
C ARG A 119 13.51 -10.12 -17.92
N PHE A 120 12.78 -9.31 -17.20
CA PHE A 120 12.81 -9.26 -15.73
C PHE A 120 12.12 -10.46 -15.09
N LEU A 121 10.97 -10.87 -15.62
CA LEU A 121 10.11 -11.88 -15.00
C LEU A 121 10.64 -13.32 -15.13
N GLN A 122 11.54 -13.62 -16.02
CA GLN A 122 12.24 -14.93 -16.21
C GLN A 122 11.37 -16.21 -16.25
N ASN A 123 10.09 -16.13 -15.98
CA ASN A 123 9.19 -17.29 -15.80
C ASN A 123 8.37 -17.64 -17.06
N GLY A 124 8.72 -17.07 -18.21
CA GLY A 124 8.16 -17.49 -19.50
C GLY A 124 6.64 -17.30 -19.66
N ALA A 125 6.00 -16.53 -18.76
CA ALA A 125 4.58 -16.26 -18.89
C ALA A 125 4.26 -15.56 -20.21
N PRO A 126 3.29 -16.03 -20.98
CA PRO A 126 2.89 -15.40 -22.24
C PRO A 126 2.37 -14.00 -21.92
N LEU A 127 3.07 -12.98 -22.37
CA LEU A 127 2.69 -11.58 -22.24
C LEU A 127 2.67 -10.96 -23.64
N GLU A 128 1.51 -10.81 -24.21
CA GLU A 128 1.33 -10.24 -25.54
C GLU A 128 0.93 -8.78 -25.42
N GLY A 129 1.53 -7.90 -26.23
CA GLY A 129 1.17 -6.49 -26.27
C GLY A 129 0.35 -6.18 -27.50
N CYS A 130 -0.66 -5.33 -27.36
CA CYS A 130 -1.41 -4.83 -28.49
C CYS A 130 -1.04 -3.38 -28.88
N ARG A 131 -0.18 -2.72 -28.10
CA ARG A 131 0.30 -1.36 -28.38
C ARG A 131 1.60 -1.36 -29.18
N GLU A 132 1.84 -0.24 -29.86
CA GLU A 132 3.10 0.01 -30.58
C GLU A 132 4.32 -0.05 -29.64
N GLN A 133 5.50 -0.11 -30.24
CA GLN A 133 6.77 -0.26 -29.50
C GLN A 133 6.99 0.86 -28.45
N GLY A 134 6.65 2.08 -28.75
CA GLY A 134 6.87 3.20 -27.84
C GLY A 134 8.33 3.66 -27.74
N GLN A 135 8.61 4.55 -26.81
CA GLN A 135 9.92 5.13 -26.60
C GLN A 135 10.88 4.19 -25.87
N LYS A 136 12.19 4.37 -26.08
CA LYS A 136 13.22 3.63 -25.37
C LYS A 136 13.21 3.96 -23.88
N ILE A 137 13.37 2.92 -23.04
CA ILE A 137 13.59 3.08 -21.61
C ILE A 137 14.94 3.73 -21.38
N VAL A 138 14.96 4.77 -20.55
CA VAL A 138 16.18 5.50 -20.19
C VAL A 138 16.57 5.14 -18.77
N ILE A 139 17.77 4.61 -18.58
CA ILE A 139 18.33 4.33 -17.26
C ILE A 139 19.45 5.34 -17.03
N LYS A 140 19.39 6.07 -15.92
CA LYS A 140 20.41 7.02 -15.48
C LYS A 140 20.79 6.78 -14.02
N LYS A 141 22.08 6.95 -13.75
CA LYS A 141 22.62 6.97 -12.40
C LYS A 141 22.95 8.42 -12.04
N HIS A 142 22.53 8.84 -10.86
CA HIS A 142 22.82 10.16 -10.30
C HIS A 142 23.74 10.03 -9.10
N TYR A 143 24.47 11.09 -8.78
CA TYR A 143 25.37 11.10 -7.63
C TYR A 143 24.59 11.10 -6.32
N ASP A 144 23.51 11.90 -6.25
CA ASP A 144 22.64 12.01 -5.11
C ASP A 144 21.17 12.24 -5.52
N SER A 145 20.30 12.25 -4.54
CA SER A 145 18.85 12.45 -4.73
C SER A 145 18.46 13.86 -5.18
N PHE A 146 19.29 14.87 -4.93
CA PHE A 146 19.04 16.24 -5.41
C PHE A 146 19.28 16.33 -6.91
N GLN A 147 20.38 15.75 -7.39
CA GLN A 147 20.71 15.70 -8.82
C GLN A 147 19.67 14.86 -9.59
N GLU A 148 19.18 13.76 -8.98
CA GLU A 148 18.08 12.98 -9.54
C GLU A 148 16.81 13.82 -9.66
N ALA A 149 16.39 14.52 -8.61
CA ALA A 149 15.20 15.35 -8.59
C ALA A 149 15.27 16.51 -9.60
N ASP A 150 16.42 17.19 -9.71
CA ASP A 150 16.65 18.23 -10.72
C ASP A 150 16.55 17.69 -12.16
N TYR A 151 17.13 16.52 -12.40
CA TYR A 151 17.02 15.87 -13.71
C TYR A 151 15.57 15.54 -14.04
N LEU A 152 14.83 14.96 -13.08
CA LEU A 152 13.42 14.63 -13.27
C LEU A 152 12.58 15.87 -13.54
N ALA A 153 12.76 16.94 -12.78
CA ALA A 153 12.07 18.22 -13.00
C ALA A 153 12.33 18.76 -14.41
N GLY A 154 13.58 18.73 -14.88
CA GLY A 154 13.92 19.13 -16.25
C GLY A 154 13.28 18.27 -17.32
N ARG A 155 13.19 16.94 -17.08
CA ARG A 155 12.52 16.02 -18.02
C ARG A 155 11.01 16.25 -18.05
N ILE A 156 10.37 16.43 -16.90
CA ILE A 156 8.92 16.69 -16.79
C ILE A 156 8.56 17.97 -17.54
N ARG A 157 9.33 19.06 -17.38
CA ARG A 157 9.12 20.30 -18.13
C ARG A 157 9.19 20.09 -19.64
N LYS A 158 10.17 19.33 -20.12
CA LYS A 158 10.29 19.00 -21.54
C LYS A 158 9.09 18.20 -22.05
N LEU A 159 8.63 17.21 -21.31
CA LEU A 159 7.43 16.43 -21.65
C LEU A 159 6.19 17.32 -21.70
N HIS A 160 6.04 18.22 -20.73
CA HIS A 160 4.93 19.16 -20.70
C HIS A 160 4.97 20.13 -21.89
N GLN A 161 6.14 20.63 -22.29
CA GLN A 161 6.32 21.44 -23.50
C GLN A 161 5.96 20.69 -24.79
N GLN A 162 6.04 19.34 -24.78
CA GLN A 162 5.62 18.47 -25.88
C GLN A 162 4.11 18.13 -25.84
N GLY A 163 3.35 18.73 -24.91
CA GLY A 163 1.89 18.56 -24.81
C GLY A 163 1.42 17.51 -23.81
N ILE A 164 2.31 16.87 -23.06
CA ILE A 164 1.91 15.91 -22.03
C ILE A 164 1.46 16.67 -20.79
N ALA A 165 0.24 16.42 -20.31
CA ALA A 165 -0.26 17.03 -19.09
C ALA A 165 0.48 16.51 -17.85
N TYR A 166 0.68 17.38 -16.84
CA TYR A 166 1.36 16.96 -15.59
C TYR A 166 0.67 15.78 -14.91
N GLY A 167 -0.67 15.70 -14.97
CA GLY A 167 -1.44 14.60 -14.41
C GLY A 167 -1.25 13.25 -15.09
N GLU A 168 -0.61 13.21 -16.26
CA GLU A 168 -0.27 11.98 -17.00
C GLU A 168 1.12 11.46 -16.65
N ILE A 169 1.86 12.15 -15.76
CA ILE A 169 3.22 11.80 -15.37
C ILE A 169 3.22 11.26 -13.97
N GLY A 170 3.64 10.01 -13.79
CA GLY A 170 3.82 9.37 -12.49
C GLY A 170 5.29 9.23 -12.11
N ILE A 171 5.64 9.55 -10.86
CA ILE A 171 6.96 9.28 -10.28
C ILE A 171 6.77 8.24 -9.18
N PHE A 172 7.45 7.10 -9.31
CA PHE A 172 7.44 6.04 -8.32
C PHE A 172 8.76 6.04 -7.55
N TYR A 173 8.69 5.91 -6.25
CA TYR A 173 9.84 5.81 -5.36
C TYR A 173 9.61 4.71 -4.33
N ARG A 174 10.70 4.17 -3.78
CA ARG A 174 10.63 3.08 -2.82
C ARG A 174 10.41 3.54 -1.38
N LEU A 175 11.04 4.62 -0.98
CA LEU A 175 11.02 5.15 0.40
C LEU A 175 10.31 6.50 0.42
N GLN A 176 9.46 6.70 1.42
CA GLN A 176 8.71 7.95 1.57
C GLN A 176 9.63 9.17 1.75
N SER A 177 10.79 9.00 2.38
CA SER A 177 11.78 10.07 2.51
C SER A 177 12.24 10.66 1.17
N GLN A 178 12.15 9.89 0.08
CA GLN A 178 12.48 10.36 -1.27
C GLN A 178 11.45 11.36 -1.81
N SER A 179 10.20 11.29 -1.34
CA SER A 179 9.13 12.18 -1.80
C SER A 179 9.38 13.64 -1.43
N GLU A 180 9.97 13.91 -0.26
CA GLU A 180 10.19 15.28 0.21
C GLU A 180 11.14 16.08 -0.68
N ILE A 181 12.24 15.43 -1.11
CA ILE A 181 13.22 16.06 -2.00
C ILE A 181 12.59 16.31 -3.37
N LEU A 182 11.87 15.31 -3.91
CA LEU A 182 11.15 15.43 -5.18
C LEU A 182 10.12 16.56 -5.12
N GLU A 183 9.27 16.58 -4.10
CA GLU A 183 8.24 17.60 -3.94
C GLU A 183 8.82 19.02 -3.86
N LYS A 184 9.81 19.24 -2.98
CA LYS A 184 10.49 20.54 -2.83
C LYS A 184 11.14 20.98 -4.14
N THR A 185 11.76 20.05 -4.86
CA THR A 185 12.39 20.36 -6.16
C THR A 185 11.36 20.70 -7.22
N LEU A 186 10.28 19.92 -7.34
CA LEU A 186 9.21 20.19 -8.30
C LEU A 186 8.53 21.53 -8.02
N GLN A 187 8.27 21.86 -6.75
CA GLN A 187 7.73 23.16 -6.33
C GLN A 187 8.66 24.31 -6.73
N ARG A 188 9.99 24.18 -6.52
CA ARG A 188 10.99 25.18 -6.94
C ARG A 188 10.95 25.43 -8.45
N TYR A 189 10.65 24.41 -9.25
CA TYR A 189 10.52 24.53 -10.70
C TYR A 189 9.11 24.93 -11.15
N GLY A 190 8.18 25.22 -10.23
CA GLY A 190 6.79 25.58 -10.55
C GLY A 190 5.98 24.42 -11.16
N ILE A 191 6.38 23.18 -10.91
CA ILE A 191 5.69 21.97 -11.41
C ILE A 191 4.67 21.53 -10.36
N PRO A 192 3.35 21.53 -10.67
CA PRO A 192 2.35 21.03 -9.75
C PRO A 192 2.52 19.53 -9.53
N CYS A 193 2.50 19.09 -8.29
CA CYS A 193 2.60 17.68 -7.94
C CYS A 193 1.69 17.32 -6.76
N GLN A 194 1.28 16.06 -6.72
CA GLN A 194 0.51 15.49 -5.63
C GLN A 194 1.21 14.23 -5.12
N VAL A 195 1.45 14.16 -3.82
CA VAL A 195 1.99 12.97 -3.16
C VAL A 195 0.85 12.14 -2.59
N SER A 196 0.77 10.86 -2.96
CA SER A 196 -0.37 9.98 -2.61
C SER A 196 -0.49 9.65 -1.13
N VAL A 197 0.60 9.76 -0.36
CA VAL A 197 0.62 9.49 1.08
C VAL A 197 1.26 10.67 1.80
N LYS A 198 0.43 11.53 2.37
CA LYS A 198 0.87 12.65 3.20
C LYS A 198 0.24 12.58 4.58
N LYS A 199 0.74 11.72 5.43
CA LYS A 199 0.67 11.99 6.87
C LYS A 199 1.98 11.49 7.46
N SER A 200 2.89 12.41 7.70
CA SER A 200 3.99 12.14 8.63
C SER A 200 3.36 11.88 9.99
N MET A 201 4.00 11.06 10.82
CA MET A 201 3.55 10.89 12.22
C MET A 201 3.40 12.24 12.93
N GLN A 202 4.16 13.26 12.53
CA GLN A 202 4.09 14.62 13.03
C GLN A 202 2.80 15.39 12.67
N GLU A 203 2.08 14.95 11.63
CA GLU A 203 0.80 15.56 11.22
C GLU A 203 -0.42 14.93 11.90
N ILE A 204 -0.22 13.85 12.65
CA ILE A 204 -1.25 13.23 13.46
C ILE A 204 -1.02 13.66 14.91
N PRO A 205 -1.80 14.62 15.45
CA PRO A 205 -1.50 15.25 16.73
C PRO A 205 -1.28 14.25 17.87
N VAL A 206 -2.09 13.19 17.95
CA VAL A 206 -1.95 12.17 18.99
C VAL A 206 -0.64 11.35 18.85
N LEU A 207 -0.17 11.08 17.63
CA LEU A 207 1.08 10.36 17.41
C LEU A 207 2.29 11.26 17.66
N HIS A 208 2.20 12.53 17.31
CA HIS A 208 3.20 13.54 17.62
C HIS A 208 3.39 13.67 19.14
N TRP A 209 2.31 13.87 19.88
CA TRP A 209 2.32 13.87 21.34
C TRP A 209 2.91 12.59 21.92
N PHE A 210 2.41 11.42 21.47
CA PHE A 210 2.87 10.12 21.94
C PHE A 210 4.37 9.90 21.67
N PHE A 211 4.89 10.39 20.55
CA PHE A 211 6.32 10.34 20.25
C PHE A 211 7.14 11.08 21.31
N TYR A 212 6.71 12.26 21.74
CA TYR A 212 7.41 13.02 22.80
C TYR A 212 7.29 12.35 24.16
N VAL A 213 6.15 11.75 24.47
CA VAL A 213 6.01 10.94 25.69
C VAL A 213 6.99 9.76 25.68
N LEU A 214 7.07 9.01 24.60
CA LEU A 214 8.01 7.88 24.49
C LEU A 214 9.46 8.36 24.55
N LYS A 215 9.76 9.47 23.89
CA LYS A 215 11.10 10.04 23.87
C LYS A 215 11.55 10.49 25.27
N SER A 216 10.68 11.15 26.05
CA SER A 216 10.98 11.56 27.43
C SER A 216 11.15 10.37 28.37
N VAL A 217 10.47 9.24 28.11
CA VAL A 217 10.66 8.00 28.89
C VAL A 217 11.98 7.30 28.55
N CYS A 218 12.34 7.27 27.26
CA CYS A 218 13.58 6.63 26.81
C CYS A 218 14.84 7.48 27.10
N TYR A 219 14.69 8.79 27.16
CA TYR A 219 15.75 9.76 27.39
C TYR A 219 15.31 10.76 28.47
N PRO A 220 15.40 10.39 29.76
CA PRO A 220 14.92 11.22 30.88
C PRO A 220 15.61 12.60 30.96
N GLU A 221 16.79 12.74 30.40
CA GLU A 221 17.55 13.98 30.30
C GLU A 221 17.06 14.94 29.19
N ASP A 222 16.15 14.49 28.32
CA ASP A 222 15.58 15.33 27.26
C ASP A 222 14.35 16.12 27.78
N GLU A 223 14.63 17.16 28.56
CA GLU A 223 13.61 18.07 29.13
C GLU A 223 12.74 18.71 28.06
N ALA A 224 13.29 18.96 26.86
CA ALA A 224 12.54 19.58 25.76
C ALA A 224 11.41 18.67 25.27
N SER A 225 11.65 17.36 25.16
CA SER A 225 10.63 16.39 24.80
C SER A 225 9.58 16.23 25.89
N LEU A 226 9.97 16.24 27.16
CA LEU A 226 9.05 16.21 28.29
C LEU A 226 8.15 17.46 28.29
N MET A 227 8.71 18.63 28.13
CA MET A 227 7.94 19.87 28.04
C MET A 227 6.96 19.87 26.86
N GLN A 228 7.37 19.39 25.70
CA GLN A 228 6.44 19.27 24.56
C GLN A 228 5.29 18.30 24.82
N ALA A 229 5.53 17.20 25.52
CA ALA A 229 4.48 16.25 25.90
C ALA A 229 3.50 16.83 26.92
N LEU A 230 4.00 17.58 27.93
CA LEU A 230 3.17 18.17 28.99
C LEU A 230 2.41 19.41 28.53
N CYS A 231 3.00 20.24 27.68
CA CYS A 231 2.39 21.49 27.20
C CYS A 231 1.42 21.27 26.01
N ASP A 232 1.22 20.03 25.54
CA ASP A 232 0.26 19.76 24.49
C ASP A 232 -1.16 20.06 24.98
N LYS A 233 -1.86 20.96 24.30
CA LYS A 233 -3.20 21.45 24.70
C LYS A 233 -4.30 20.41 24.54
N GLN A 234 -4.08 19.39 23.77
CA GLN A 234 -5.09 18.38 23.45
C GLN A 234 -4.87 17.07 24.20
N TYR A 235 -3.65 16.70 24.46
CA TYR A 235 -3.27 15.38 25.01
C TYR A 235 -2.39 15.48 26.27
N GLY A 236 -1.75 16.61 26.50
CA GLY A 236 -0.99 16.90 27.71
C GLY A 236 -1.89 17.48 28.82
N GLU A 237 -1.30 17.79 29.96
CA GLU A 237 -2.01 18.42 31.08
C GLU A 237 -2.17 19.92 30.90
N GLY A 238 -1.71 20.48 29.78
CA GLY A 238 -1.84 21.91 29.48
C GLY A 238 -0.98 22.80 30.39
N TRP A 239 0.14 22.31 30.87
CA TRP A 239 1.09 23.08 31.67
C TRP A 239 1.66 24.24 30.83
N THR A 240 1.42 25.46 31.30
CA THR A 240 1.92 26.71 30.69
C THR A 240 3.08 27.27 31.49
#